data_394b80baa23784f29451dacaefba0c56
#
_entry.id   394b80baa23784f29451dacaefba0c56
#
_cell.length_a   1.000
_cell.length_b   1.000
_cell.length_c   1.000
_cell.angle_alpha   90.00
_cell.angle_beta   90.00
_cell.angle_gamma   90.00
#
_symmetry.space_group_name_H-M   'P 1'
#
loop_
_entity.id
_entity.type
_entity.pdbx_description
1 polymer ?
#
loop_
_entity_poly.entity_id
_entity_poly.type
_entity_poly.pdbx_seq_one_letter_code
_entity_poly.pdbx_strand_id
1 'polypeptide(L)'
;MSHAGESYGLSNNEDLLKCAKNEADQTLKAVSILEEASIYCELVTIGSTPTVLSNYKNDKITELRAGVFVFFDLVQTGVGICKVEEIALSVLTSVISVNKEINGIIVDAGWMAMSRDRGTSSQQIDYGYGQVCYENGELIKDLL
;
A
#
# COMPACT_ATOMS: atom_id res chain seq x y z
N MET A 1 14.76 11.06 -8.14
CA MET A 1 13.84 10.34 -7.25
C MET A 1 12.45 10.30 -7.89
N SER A 2 11.84 9.12 -7.94
CA SER A 2 10.46 8.91 -8.41
C SER A 2 9.64 8.11 -7.41
N HIS A 3 8.33 8.00 -7.65
CA HIS A 3 7.41 7.16 -6.89
C HIS A 3 6.30 6.67 -7.83
N ALA A 4 6.16 5.35 -7.94
CA ALA A 4 5.18 4.71 -8.79
C ALA A 4 3.81 4.59 -8.09
N GLY A 5 3.10 5.71 -7.95
CA GLY A 5 1.79 5.77 -7.28
C GLY A 5 0.73 4.90 -7.94
N GLU A 6 0.77 4.73 -9.26
CA GLU A 6 -0.14 3.86 -10.01
C GLU A 6 -0.04 2.38 -9.63
N SER A 7 1.07 1.94 -9.04
CA SER A 7 1.28 0.56 -8.62
C SER A 7 0.24 0.07 -7.59
N TYR A 8 -0.35 0.97 -6.81
CA TYR A 8 -1.36 0.65 -5.81
C TYR A 8 -2.74 0.28 -6.39
N GLY A 9 -2.95 0.57 -7.68
CA GLY A 9 -4.16 0.15 -8.42
C GLY A 9 -4.00 -1.15 -9.20
N LEU A 10 -2.81 -1.78 -9.15
CA LEU A 10 -2.52 -3.03 -9.86
C LEU A 10 -2.85 -4.23 -8.97
N SER A 11 -3.14 -5.38 -9.59
CA SER A 11 -3.55 -6.61 -8.88
C SER A 11 -2.83 -7.88 -9.36
N ASN A 12 -1.81 -7.73 -10.22
CA ASN A 12 -1.03 -8.86 -10.71
C ASN A 12 0.46 -8.52 -10.84
N ASN A 13 1.31 -9.52 -10.68
CA ASN A 13 2.76 -9.35 -10.66
C ASN A 13 3.34 -8.90 -12.01
N GLU A 14 2.73 -9.28 -13.13
CA GLU A 14 3.23 -8.89 -14.46
C GLU A 14 3.12 -7.38 -14.68
N ASP A 15 1.99 -6.78 -14.31
CA ASP A 15 1.78 -5.35 -14.42
C ASP A 15 2.61 -4.57 -13.39
N LEU A 16 2.83 -5.14 -12.20
CA LEU A 16 3.76 -4.59 -11.20
C LEU A 16 5.19 -4.55 -11.73
N LEU A 17 5.66 -5.61 -12.38
CA LEU A 17 6.98 -5.64 -13.02
C LEU A 17 7.10 -4.61 -14.15
N LYS A 18 6.07 -4.46 -14.99
CA LYS A 18 6.02 -3.43 -16.04
C LYS A 18 6.07 -2.02 -15.43
N CYS A 19 5.31 -1.79 -14.36
CA CYS A 19 5.28 -0.54 -13.62
C CYS A 19 6.64 -0.21 -13.03
N ALA A 20 7.29 -1.15 -12.35
CA ALA A 20 8.62 -0.98 -11.77
C ALA A 20 9.69 -0.70 -12.84
N LYS A 21 9.62 -1.42 -13.97
CA LYS A 21 10.51 -1.18 -15.11
C LYS A 21 10.30 0.23 -15.69
N ASN A 22 9.06 0.63 -15.92
CA ASN A 22 8.76 1.97 -16.44
C ASN A 22 9.25 3.07 -15.49
N GLU A 23 9.04 2.92 -14.17
CA GLU A 23 9.55 3.85 -13.16
C GLU A 23 11.08 4.01 -13.28
N ALA A 24 11.81 2.91 -13.37
CA ALA A 24 13.26 2.91 -13.51
C ALA A 24 13.70 3.57 -14.83
N ASP A 25 13.08 3.18 -15.96
CA ASP A 25 13.43 3.70 -17.29
C ASP A 25 13.21 5.22 -17.39
N GLN A 26 12.09 5.75 -16.87
CA GLN A 26 11.83 7.17 -16.86
C GLN A 26 12.77 7.93 -15.92
N THR A 27 13.10 7.36 -14.77
CA THR A 27 14.05 7.97 -13.84
C THR A 27 15.45 8.03 -14.44
N LEU A 28 15.91 6.94 -15.07
CA LEU A 28 17.23 6.91 -15.73
C LEU A 28 17.29 7.82 -16.95
N LYS A 29 16.19 7.98 -17.69
CA LYS A 29 16.11 8.98 -18.75
C LYS A 29 16.28 10.41 -18.21
N ALA A 30 15.65 10.73 -17.07
CA ALA A 30 15.85 12.02 -16.42
C ALA A 30 17.30 12.22 -15.95
N VAL A 31 17.95 11.17 -15.43
CA VAL A 31 19.37 11.19 -15.06
C VAL A 31 20.24 11.51 -16.28
N SER A 32 20.03 10.85 -17.43
CA SER A 32 20.79 11.13 -18.65
C SER A 32 20.69 12.59 -19.11
N ILE A 33 19.48 13.17 -19.03
CA ILE A 33 19.27 14.60 -19.39
C ILE A 33 20.06 15.52 -18.45
N LEU A 34 20.10 15.20 -17.15
CA LEU A 34 20.87 15.98 -16.18
C LEU A 34 22.37 15.86 -16.41
N GLU A 35 22.86 14.66 -16.71
CA GLU A 35 24.28 14.40 -17.02
C GLU A 35 24.73 15.12 -18.29
N GLU A 36 23.89 15.18 -19.35
CA GLU A 36 24.14 15.97 -20.55
C GLU A 36 24.28 17.47 -20.23
N ALA A 37 23.57 17.94 -19.20
CA ALA A 37 23.70 19.31 -18.68
C ALA A 37 24.84 19.47 -17.66
N SER A 38 25.73 18.48 -17.53
CA SER A 38 26.85 18.45 -16.56
C SER A 38 26.39 18.46 -15.09
N ILE A 39 25.19 17.95 -14.80
CA ILE A 39 24.66 17.78 -13.45
C ILE A 39 24.76 16.29 -13.12
N TYR A 40 25.71 15.92 -12.28
CA TYR A 40 25.93 14.54 -11.86
C TYR A 40 24.97 14.11 -10.74
N CYS A 41 24.38 12.93 -10.88
CA CYS A 41 23.47 12.32 -9.89
C CYS A 41 24.14 11.15 -9.20
N GLU A 42 24.65 11.34 -8.00
CA GLU A 42 25.25 10.26 -7.19
C GLU A 42 24.20 9.22 -6.73
N LEU A 43 22.97 9.68 -6.44
CA LEU A 43 21.89 8.86 -5.96
C LEU A 43 20.73 8.85 -6.95
N VAL A 44 20.41 7.67 -7.44
CA VAL A 44 19.23 7.41 -8.28
C VAL A 44 18.28 6.51 -7.50
N THR A 45 17.20 7.09 -7.00
CA THR A 45 16.30 6.43 -6.08
C THR A 45 14.90 6.32 -6.65
N ILE A 46 14.33 5.12 -6.57
CA ILE A 46 12.97 4.80 -7.02
C ILE A 46 12.22 4.05 -5.92
N GLY A 47 10.92 3.88 -6.07
CA GLY A 47 10.17 2.88 -5.34
C GLY A 47 8.85 3.34 -4.76
N SER A 48 8.00 2.36 -4.71
CA SER A 48 6.84 2.19 -3.85
C SER A 48 6.93 0.77 -3.28
N THR A 49 6.21 0.45 -2.22
CA THR A 49 6.24 -0.92 -1.68
C THR A 49 5.90 -1.97 -2.75
N PRO A 50 4.84 -1.82 -3.59
CA PRO A 50 4.53 -2.80 -4.62
C PRO A 50 5.64 -2.99 -5.65
N THR A 51 6.24 -1.90 -6.17
CA THR A 51 7.27 -2.01 -7.21
C THR A 51 8.57 -2.57 -6.67
N VAL A 52 8.97 -2.22 -5.45
CA VAL A 52 10.16 -2.78 -4.80
C VAL A 52 10.03 -4.28 -4.57
N LEU A 53 8.85 -4.74 -4.14
CA LEU A 53 8.60 -6.17 -3.87
C LEU A 53 8.24 -6.98 -5.11
N SER A 54 8.12 -6.36 -6.29
CA SER A 54 7.91 -7.04 -7.57
C SER A 54 9.13 -7.82 -8.08
N ASN A 55 10.28 -7.75 -7.39
CA ASN A 55 11.56 -8.32 -7.76
C ASN A 55 12.21 -7.73 -9.04
N TYR A 56 11.80 -6.54 -9.49
CA TYR A 56 12.50 -5.83 -10.54
C TYR A 56 13.89 -5.36 -10.06
N LYS A 57 14.91 -5.55 -10.89
CA LYS A 57 16.30 -5.16 -10.59
C LYS A 57 16.89 -4.35 -11.73
N ASN A 58 17.65 -3.32 -11.40
CA ASN A 58 18.42 -2.53 -12.35
C ASN A 58 19.66 -1.96 -11.63
N ASP A 59 20.84 -2.30 -12.11
CA ASP A 59 22.11 -1.96 -11.46
C ASP A 59 22.44 -0.46 -11.47
N LYS A 60 21.72 0.35 -12.26
CA LYS A 60 21.86 1.81 -12.28
C LYS A 60 21.02 2.51 -11.22
N ILE A 61 20.15 1.79 -10.54
CA ILE A 61 19.38 2.30 -9.41
C ILE A 61 20.20 2.06 -8.14
N THR A 62 20.48 3.14 -7.42
CA THR A 62 21.36 3.10 -6.24
C THR A 62 20.57 2.88 -4.95
N GLU A 63 19.27 3.18 -4.95
CA GLU A 63 18.42 3.09 -3.75
C GLU A 63 16.98 2.71 -4.10
N LEU A 64 16.41 1.79 -3.33
CA LEU A 64 15.01 1.40 -3.38
C LEU A 64 14.29 1.89 -2.13
N ARG A 65 13.11 2.51 -2.31
CA ARG A 65 12.31 3.03 -1.20
C ARG A 65 11.00 2.26 -1.06
N ALA A 66 10.84 1.59 0.06
CA ALA A 66 9.60 0.95 0.46
C ALA A 66 9.25 1.41 1.88
N GLY A 67 8.02 1.81 2.10
CA GLY A 67 7.55 2.32 3.40
C GLY A 67 6.54 1.38 4.05
N VAL A 68 5.44 1.14 3.40
CA VAL A 68 4.30 0.36 3.94
C VAL A 68 4.65 -1.10 4.23
N PHE A 69 5.70 -1.64 3.63
CA PHE A 69 6.14 -3.03 3.86
C PHE A 69 6.43 -3.35 5.34
N VAL A 70 6.68 -2.33 6.18
CA VAL A 70 6.99 -2.51 7.61
C VAL A 70 5.80 -3.09 8.37
N PHE A 71 4.58 -2.65 8.02
CA PHE A 71 3.35 -3.07 8.69
C PHE A 71 2.37 -3.76 7.74
N PHE A 72 2.47 -3.50 6.45
CA PHE A 72 1.47 -3.77 5.43
C PHE A 72 0.10 -3.16 5.76
N ASP A 73 -0.86 -3.33 4.88
CA ASP A 73 -2.24 -2.90 5.04
C ASP A 73 -3.16 -3.64 4.04
N LEU A 74 -4.46 -3.36 4.11
CA LEU A 74 -5.45 -3.96 3.20
C LEU A 74 -5.24 -3.54 1.73
N VAL A 75 -4.63 -2.37 1.47
CA VAL A 75 -4.29 -1.95 0.10
C VAL A 75 -3.23 -2.88 -0.48
N GLN A 76 -2.17 -3.18 0.28
CA GLN A 76 -1.11 -4.10 -0.15
C GLN A 76 -1.65 -5.53 -0.35
N THR A 77 -2.62 -5.95 0.46
CA THR A 77 -3.32 -7.21 0.26
C THR A 77 -4.09 -7.22 -1.06
N GLY A 78 -4.82 -6.16 -1.39
CA GLY A 78 -5.56 -6.02 -2.64
C GLY A 78 -4.66 -5.96 -3.89
N VAL A 79 -3.45 -5.41 -3.76
CA VAL A 79 -2.40 -5.45 -4.79
C VAL A 79 -1.79 -6.86 -4.95
N GLY A 80 -1.93 -7.73 -3.93
CA GLY A 80 -1.36 -9.07 -3.93
C GLY A 80 0.08 -9.15 -3.41
N ILE A 81 0.54 -8.12 -2.71
CA ILE A 81 1.90 -8.04 -2.14
C ILE A 81 2.01 -8.82 -0.83
N CYS A 82 0.95 -8.84 -0.03
CA CYS A 82 0.90 -9.57 1.24
C CYS A 82 -0.46 -10.24 1.42
N LYS A 83 -0.54 -11.11 2.41
CA LYS A 83 -1.80 -11.68 2.90
C LYS A 83 -2.34 -10.85 4.08
N VAL A 84 -3.62 -11.00 4.40
CA VAL A 84 -4.24 -10.30 5.54
C VAL A 84 -3.53 -10.63 6.85
N GLU A 85 -3.11 -11.88 7.01
CA GLU A 85 -2.42 -12.37 8.22
C GLU A 85 -1.01 -11.78 8.40
N GLU A 86 -0.47 -11.14 7.36
CA GLU A 86 0.84 -10.48 7.40
C GLU A 86 0.74 -8.98 7.76
N ILE A 87 -0.48 -8.45 7.91
CA ILE A 87 -0.70 -7.08 8.38
C ILE A 87 -0.37 -7.01 9.88
N ALA A 88 0.63 -6.22 10.23
CA ALA A 88 1.17 -6.15 11.59
C ALA A 88 0.58 -5.00 12.43
N LEU A 89 -0.30 -4.16 11.87
CA LEU A 89 -0.91 -3.04 12.57
C LEU A 89 -2.43 -3.22 12.65
N SER A 90 -2.96 -3.11 13.85
CA SER A 90 -4.40 -3.07 14.12
C SER A 90 -4.73 -1.99 15.15
N VAL A 91 -5.99 -1.60 15.22
CA VAL A 91 -6.51 -0.67 16.22
C VAL A 91 -7.45 -1.43 17.15
N LEU A 92 -7.06 -1.52 18.42
CA LEU A 92 -7.91 -2.09 19.46
C LEU A 92 -9.05 -1.12 19.78
N THR A 93 -10.27 -1.62 19.80
CA THR A 93 -11.46 -0.82 20.05
C THR A 93 -12.45 -1.54 20.96
N SER A 94 -13.29 -0.79 21.64
CA SER A 94 -14.36 -1.30 22.49
C SER A 94 -15.72 -0.94 21.93
N VAL A 95 -16.67 -1.87 22.03
CA VAL A 95 -18.08 -1.59 21.72
C VAL A 95 -18.66 -0.72 22.82
N ILE A 96 -19.08 0.49 22.49
CA ILE A 96 -19.71 1.43 23.44
C ILE A 96 -21.24 1.48 23.34
N SER A 97 -21.81 1.03 22.23
CA SER A 97 -23.26 0.92 22.04
C SER A 97 -23.63 -0.08 20.97
N VAL A 98 -24.79 -0.71 21.13
CA VAL A 98 -25.43 -1.55 20.12
C VAL A 98 -26.76 -0.93 19.73
N ASN A 99 -26.92 -0.55 18.47
CA ASN A 99 -28.15 -0.01 17.94
C ASN A 99 -28.86 -1.05 17.08
N LYS A 100 -29.95 -1.60 17.65
CA LYS A 100 -30.73 -2.65 16.98
C LYS A 100 -31.59 -2.13 15.83
N GLU A 101 -31.94 -0.84 15.81
CA GLU A 101 -32.79 -0.25 14.77
C GLU A 101 -32.05 -0.16 13.43
N ILE A 102 -30.76 0.15 13.46
CA ILE A 102 -29.90 0.22 12.27
C ILE A 102 -29.01 -1.04 12.09
N ASN A 103 -29.23 -2.06 12.93
CA ASN A 103 -28.40 -3.27 12.97
C ASN A 103 -26.90 -2.95 13.00
N GLY A 104 -26.51 -2.00 13.87
CA GLY A 104 -25.15 -1.49 13.94
C GLY A 104 -24.60 -1.46 15.36
N ILE A 105 -23.28 -1.48 15.45
CA ILE A 105 -22.52 -1.28 16.67
C ILE A 105 -21.74 0.04 16.59
N ILE A 106 -21.60 0.71 17.72
CA ILE A 106 -20.76 1.91 17.85
C ILE A 106 -19.54 1.53 18.67
N VAL A 107 -18.39 1.91 18.18
CA VAL A 107 -17.10 1.67 18.83
C VAL A 107 -16.41 2.99 19.16
N ASP A 108 -15.43 2.97 20.05
CA ASP A 108 -14.69 4.16 20.46
C ASP A 108 -13.55 4.54 19.49
N ALA A 109 -13.23 3.70 18.50
CA ALA A 109 -12.26 4.01 17.44
C ALA A 109 -12.94 4.80 16.31
N GLY A 110 -12.74 6.10 16.30
CA GLY A 110 -13.19 6.99 15.21
C GLY A 110 -12.05 7.45 14.32
N TRP A 111 -12.26 8.54 13.57
CA TRP A 111 -11.29 9.09 12.63
C TRP A 111 -9.95 9.51 13.23
N MET A 112 -9.88 9.74 14.53
CA MET A 112 -8.62 10.05 15.22
C MET A 112 -7.72 8.81 15.37
N ALA A 113 -8.32 7.62 15.45
CA ALA A 113 -7.62 6.35 15.57
C ALA A 113 -7.43 5.67 14.21
N MET A 114 -8.38 5.90 13.27
CA MET A 114 -8.40 5.32 11.92
C MET A 114 -8.14 6.39 10.87
N SER A 115 -7.72 5.99 9.67
CA SER A 115 -7.65 6.91 8.53
C SER A 115 -9.05 7.26 8.01
N ARG A 116 -9.18 8.45 7.40
CA ARG A 116 -10.34 8.84 6.60
C ARG A 116 -10.25 8.36 5.15
N ASP A 117 -9.10 7.81 4.77
CA ASP A 117 -8.87 7.36 3.40
C ASP A 117 -9.51 5.98 3.19
N ARG A 118 -10.27 5.87 2.12
CA ARG A 118 -10.78 4.59 1.63
C ARG A 118 -9.77 4.02 0.64
N GLY A 119 -8.63 3.58 1.13
CA GLY A 119 -7.51 3.13 0.32
C GLY A 119 -7.83 1.99 -0.65
N THR A 120 -8.82 1.14 -0.32
CA THR A 120 -9.25 0.00 -1.14
C THR A 120 -10.42 0.33 -2.08
N SER A 121 -10.93 1.56 -2.12
CA SER A 121 -12.13 1.95 -2.86
C SER A 121 -12.06 1.73 -4.38
N SER A 122 -10.86 1.69 -4.96
CA SER A 122 -10.62 1.40 -6.38
C SER A 122 -10.20 -0.05 -6.66
N GLN A 123 -10.11 -0.88 -5.64
CA GLN A 123 -9.67 -2.27 -5.74
C GLN A 123 -10.88 -3.22 -5.95
N GLN A 124 -10.59 -4.48 -6.23
CA GLN A 124 -11.60 -5.52 -6.43
C GLN A 124 -12.49 -5.73 -5.19
N ILE A 125 -11.89 -5.59 -4.00
CA ILE A 125 -12.60 -5.64 -2.72
C ILE A 125 -12.37 -4.30 -2.04
N ASP A 126 -13.46 -3.58 -1.76
CA ASP A 126 -13.43 -2.36 -0.97
C ASP A 126 -13.78 -2.70 0.49
N TYR A 127 -12.80 -2.58 1.36
CA TYR A 127 -12.98 -2.79 2.80
C TYR A 127 -13.48 -1.55 3.55
N GLY A 128 -13.93 -0.51 2.81
CA GLY A 128 -14.37 0.74 3.43
C GLY A 128 -13.24 1.41 4.21
N TYR A 129 -13.43 1.52 5.52
CA TYR A 129 -12.45 2.12 6.44
C TYR A 129 -11.59 1.08 7.18
N GLY A 130 -11.81 -0.21 6.93
CA GLY A 130 -11.04 -1.28 7.52
C GLY A 130 -11.82 -2.59 7.67
N GLN A 131 -11.15 -3.61 8.09
CA GLN A 131 -11.71 -4.94 8.36
C GLN A 131 -11.74 -5.18 9.86
N VAL A 132 -12.89 -5.62 10.37
CA VAL A 132 -13.05 -5.95 11.80
C VAL A 132 -12.60 -7.38 12.05
N CYS A 133 -11.88 -7.59 13.15
CA CYS A 133 -11.45 -8.91 13.61
C CYS A 133 -11.63 -9.05 15.12
N TYR A 134 -11.63 -10.29 15.60
CA TYR A 134 -11.49 -10.60 17.01
C TYR A 134 -10.08 -10.29 17.52
N GLU A 135 -9.90 -10.26 18.83
CA GLU A 135 -8.61 -10.04 19.49
C GLU A 135 -7.52 -11.04 19.06
N ASN A 136 -7.92 -12.24 18.65
CA ASN A 136 -7.01 -13.27 18.12
C ASN A 136 -6.66 -13.09 16.63
N GLY A 137 -7.15 -12.02 15.98
CA GLY A 137 -6.93 -11.74 14.57
C GLY A 137 -7.90 -12.44 13.60
N GLU A 138 -8.83 -13.26 14.11
CA GLU A 138 -9.84 -13.91 13.26
C GLU A 138 -10.85 -12.89 12.72
N LEU A 139 -11.04 -12.86 11.40
CA LEU A 139 -11.93 -11.89 10.74
C LEU A 139 -13.40 -12.16 11.09
N ILE A 140 -14.12 -11.07 11.39
CA ILE A 140 -15.58 -11.12 11.57
C ILE A 140 -16.24 -10.89 10.21
N LYS A 141 -16.84 -11.94 9.65
CA LYS A 141 -17.35 -11.96 8.27
C LYS A 141 -18.75 -11.32 8.11
N ASP A 142 -19.50 -11.20 9.19
CA ASP A 142 -20.93 -10.81 9.16
C ASP A 142 -21.19 -9.35 9.55
N LEU A 143 -20.16 -8.51 9.54
CA LEU A 143 -20.25 -7.07 9.87
C LEU A 143 -20.02 -6.15 8.64
N LEU A 144 -20.40 -6.62 7.45
CA LEU A 144 -20.41 -5.79 6.23
C LEU A 144 -21.79 -5.24 5.97
#